data_604be5f9f7ee0227f6f10c3f1e1af65d
#
_entry.id   604be5f9f7ee0227f6f10c3f1e1af65d
#
_cell.length_a   1.000
_cell.length_b   1.000
_cell.length_c   1.000
_cell.angle_alpha   90.00
_cell.angle_beta   90.00
_cell.angle_gamma   90.00
#
_symmetry.space_group_name_H-M   'P 1'
#
loop_
_entity.id
_entity.type
_entity.pdbx_description
1 polymer ?
#
loop_
_entity_poly.entity_id
_entity_poly.type
_entity_poly.pdbx_seq_one_letter_code
_entity_poly.pdbx_strand_id
1 'polypeptide(L)'
;MLLQRIFASVLLLACAGLALMAWPYQAAFSYEPVGPRAFPLLMLGLMGAALLYMVFRPTPIKHTEDEPPLDRQTLTKISICVVLLLVFSGLFEPLGFILSSMLVGIPMARLYGGRWMPSVVVTTLMAIGLYLLFDRVMDVPLPLGLLDVLEN
;
A
#
# COMPACT_ATOMS: atom_id res chain seq x y z
N MET A 1 14.66 21.65 5.96
CA MET A 1 13.67 22.55 5.31
C MET A 1 13.67 22.45 3.79
N LEU A 2 14.84 22.53 3.10
CA LEU A 2 14.90 22.41 1.62
C LEU A 2 14.42 21.04 1.16
N LEU A 3 14.91 19.97 1.78
CA LEU A 3 14.55 18.58 1.43
C LEU A 3 13.02 18.31 1.58
N GLN A 4 12.41 18.86 2.59
CA GLN A 4 10.96 18.79 2.81
C GLN A 4 10.17 19.47 1.69
N ARG A 5 10.62 20.65 1.26
CA ARG A 5 9.98 21.38 0.15
C ARG A 5 10.12 20.63 -1.16
N ILE A 6 11.31 20.06 -1.44
CA ILE A 6 11.53 19.24 -2.63
C ILE A 6 10.61 18.03 -2.61
N PHE A 7 10.58 17.29 -1.50
CA PHE A 7 9.72 16.12 -1.33
C PHE A 7 8.24 16.46 -1.51
N ALA A 8 7.76 17.51 -0.82
CA ALA A 8 6.37 17.96 -0.93
C ALA A 8 6.04 18.44 -2.36
N SER A 9 6.96 19.10 -3.06
CA SER A 9 6.76 19.53 -4.44
C SER A 9 6.67 18.36 -5.40
N VAL A 10 7.54 17.36 -5.26
CA VAL A 10 7.49 16.13 -6.07
C VAL A 10 6.17 15.39 -5.88
N LEU A 11 5.72 15.22 -4.63
CA LEU A 11 4.44 14.60 -4.34
C LEU A 11 3.27 15.43 -4.86
N LEU A 12 3.35 16.75 -4.79
CA LEU A 12 2.32 17.64 -5.34
C LEU A 12 2.20 17.49 -6.86
N LEU A 13 3.33 17.41 -7.57
CA LEU A 13 3.34 17.13 -9.01
C LEU A 13 2.75 15.76 -9.33
N ALA A 14 3.07 14.74 -8.53
CA ALA A 14 2.48 13.41 -8.68
C ALA A 14 0.97 13.44 -8.45
N CYS A 15 0.48 14.13 -7.40
CA CYS A 15 -0.97 14.32 -7.17
C CYS A 15 -1.65 15.02 -8.34
N ALA A 16 -1.04 16.08 -8.87
CA ALA A 16 -1.59 16.79 -10.02
C ALA A 16 -1.65 15.88 -11.26
N GLY A 17 -0.59 15.12 -11.52
CA GLY A 17 -0.56 14.14 -12.62
C GLY A 17 -1.66 13.08 -12.49
N LEU A 18 -1.82 12.50 -11.30
CA LEU A 18 -2.87 11.52 -11.01
C LEU A 18 -4.27 12.13 -11.14
N ALA A 19 -4.46 13.38 -10.70
CA ALA A 19 -5.73 14.08 -10.86
C ALA A 19 -6.09 14.31 -12.33
N LEU A 20 -5.10 14.67 -13.16
CA LEU A 20 -5.29 14.81 -14.61
C LEU A 20 -5.65 13.46 -15.25
N MET A 21 -5.02 12.37 -14.85
CA MET A 21 -5.33 11.02 -15.33
C MET A 21 -6.69 10.53 -14.86
N ALA A 22 -7.11 10.90 -13.66
CA ALA A 22 -8.41 10.52 -13.11
C ALA A 22 -9.59 11.35 -13.70
N TRP A 23 -9.31 12.52 -14.27
CA TRP A 23 -10.33 13.42 -14.80
C TRP A 23 -11.21 12.82 -15.90
N PRO A 24 -10.66 12.15 -16.95
CA PRO A 24 -11.45 11.53 -18.01
C PRO A 24 -12.14 10.24 -17.59
N TYR A 25 -11.88 9.71 -16.36
CA TYR A 25 -12.43 8.43 -15.93
C TYR A 25 -13.94 8.55 -15.70
N GLN A 26 -14.72 7.93 -16.59
CA GLN A 26 -16.17 7.84 -16.51
C GLN A 26 -16.58 6.38 -16.56
N ALA A 27 -17.39 5.94 -15.59
CA ALA A 27 -18.01 4.62 -15.68
C ALA A 27 -19.10 4.64 -16.77
N ALA A 28 -19.12 3.59 -17.60
CA ALA A 28 -20.10 3.46 -18.69
C ALA A 28 -21.56 3.43 -18.17
N PHE A 29 -21.75 2.98 -16.95
CA PHE A 29 -23.06 2.94 -16.27
C PHE A 29 -22.88 3.46 -14.85
N SER A 30 -23.34 4.68 -14.60
CA SER A 30 -23.37 5.27 -13.27
C SER A 30 -24.80 5.71 -12.96
N TYR A 31 -25.46 4.99 -12.08
CA TYR A 31 -26.77 5.39 -11.53
C TYR A 31 -26.62 6.38 -10.37
N GLU A 32 -25.39 6.69 -9.97
CA GLU A 32 -25.12 7.60 -8.86
C GLU A 32 -24.89 9.02 -9.36
N PRO A 33 -25.45 10.06 -8.66
CA PRO A 33 -25.26 11.47 -9.03
C PRO A 33 -23.80 11.90 -8.94
N VAL A 34 -22.97 11.16 -8.17
CA VAL A 34 -21.55 11.42 -7.98
C VAL A 34 -20.77 10.22 -8.55
N GLY A 35 -20.19 10.38 -9.73
CA GLY A 35 -19.48 9.29 -10.41
C GLY A 35 -18.24 8.79 -9.64
N PRO A 36 -17.70 7.61 -10.01
CA PRO A 36 -16.63 6.92 -9.29
C PRO A 36 -15.32 7.74 -9.18
N ARG A 37 -15.13 8.74 -10.02
CA ARG A 37 -13.98 9.66 -10.01
C ARG A 37 -13.99 10.66 -8.86
N ALA A 38 -15.16 10.94 -8.29
CA ALA A 38 -15.30 12.04 -7.32
C ALA A 38 -14.52 11.76 -6.03
N PHE A 39 -14.57 10.54 -5.51
CA PHE A 39 -13.83 10.17 -4.31
C PHE A 39 -12.31 10.24 -4.51
N PRO A 40 -11.69 9.63 -5.55
CA PRO A 40 -10.27 9.80 -5.84
C PRO A 40 -9.85 11.26 -6.02
N LEU A 41 -10.61 12.06 -6.76
CA LEU A 41 -10.32 13.47 -6.98
C LEU A 41 -10.41 14.28 -5.69
N LEU A 42 -11.38 13.99 -4.83
CA LEU A 42 -11.50 14.63 -3.52
C LEU A 42 -10.28 14.31 -2.64
N MET A 43 -9.86 13.05 -2.58
CA MET A 43 -8.68 12.64 -1.82
C MET A 43 -7.40 13.27 -2.36
N LEU A 44 -7.21 13.30 -3.67
CA LEU A 44 -6.08 13.97 -4.33
C LEU A 44 -6.11 15.48 -4.07
N GLY A 45 -7.29 16.10 -4.07
CA GLY A 45 -7.46 17.52 -3.75
C GLY A 45 -7.08 17.85 -2.32
N LEU A 46 -7.54 17.06 -1.34
CA LEU A 46 -7.18 17.23 0.07
C LEU A 46 -5.67 17.01 0.30
N MET A 47 -5.10 15.96 -0.30
CA MET A 47 -3.69 15.68 -0.24
C MET A 47 -2.87 16.79 -0.91
N GLY A 48 -3.28 17.27 -2.08
CA GLY A 48 -2.66 18.39 -2.78
C GLY A 48 -2.68 19.67 -1.96
N ALA A 49 -3.79 20.00 -1.29
CA ALA A 49 -3.90 21.15 -0.40
C ALA A 49 -2.95 21.05 0.80
N ALA A 50 -2.85 19.86 1.42
CA ALA A 50 -1.92 19.61 2.53
C ALA A 50 -0.45 19.74 2.06
N LEU A 51 -0.11 19.19 0.91
CA LEU A 51 1.23 19.29 0.33
C LEU A 51 1.58 20.73 -0.05
N LEU A 52 0.63 21.48 -0.59
CA LEU A 52 0.79 22.90 -0.91
C LEU A 52 1.07 23.70 0.38
N TYR A 53 0.30 23.45 1.44
CA TYR A 53 0.56 24.07 2.76
C TYR A 53 1.96 23.75 3.25
N MET A 54 2.44 22.51 3.11
CA MET A 54 3.76 22.06 3.54
C MET A 54 4.90 22.70 2.71
N VAL A 55 4.67 23.00 1.42
CA VAL A 55 5.64 23.73 0.57
C VAL A 55 5.81 25.16 1.10
N PHE A 56 4.72 25.86 1.42
CA PHE A 56 4.78 27.25 1.91
C PHE A 56 5.21 27.36 3.37
N ARG A 57 4.77 26.43 4.21
CA ARG A 57 5.08 26.40 5.64
C ARG A 57 5.72 25.07 6.05
N PRO A 58 6.99 24.85 5.70
CA PRO A 58 7.68 23.65 6.12
C PRO A 58 7.80 23.67 7.65
N THR A 59 7.24 22.66 8.29
CA THR A 59 7.35 22.47 9.73
C THR A 59 8.78 22.07 10.04
N PRO A 60 9.49 22.75 10.98
CA PRO A 60 10.80 22.28 11.37
C PRO A 60 10.65 20.89 12.00
N ILE A 61 11.29 19.89 11.40
CA ILE A 61 11.42 18.57 12.01
C ILE A 61 12.29 18.79 13.25
N LYS A 62 11.67 18.82 14.43
CA LYS A 62 12.39 18.66 15.67
C LYS A 62 12.84 17.22 15.71
N HIS A 63 14.12 16.96 15.46
CA HIS A 63 14.70 15.67 15.82
C HIS A 63 14.52 15.53 17.33
N THR A 64 13.60 14.67 17.73
CA THR A 64 13.51 14.22 19.11
C THR A 64 14.76 13.37 19.33
N GLU A 65 15.48 13.60 20.42
CA GLU A 65 16.73 12.88 20.74
C GLU A 65 16.53 11.35 20.81
N ASP A 66 15.29 10.89 20.85
CA ASP A 66 14.88 9.48 20.84
C ASP A 66 14.65 8.90 19.44
N GLU A 67 14.77 9.68 18.34
CA GLU A 67 14.65 9.10 16.99
C GLU A 67 15.96 8.33 16.66
N PRO A 68 15.88 7.01 16.45
CA PRO A 68 17.06 6.26 16.05
C PRO A 68 17.60 6.84 14.74
N PRO A 69 18.92 7.12 14.67
CA PRO A 69 19.50 7.60 13.43
C PRO A 69 19.20 6.61 12.30
N LEU A 70 19.09 7.12 11.07
CA LEU A 70 19.00 6.30 9.87
C LEU A 70 20.28 5.46 9.73
N ASP A 71 20.36 4.41 10.54
CA ASP A 71 21.46 3.47 10.51
C ASP A 71 21.33 2.55 9.28
N ARG A 72 22.46 2.05 8.82
CA ARG A 72 22.53 1.11 7.69
C ARG A 72 21.58 -0.08 7.89
N GLN A 73 21.40 -0.51 9.12
CA GLN A 73 20.48 -1.60 9.46
C GLN A 73 19.01 -1.22 9.18
N THR A 74 18.61 0.01 9.51
CA THR A 74 17.26 0.53 9.24
C THR A 74 17.03 0.66 7.73
N LEU A 75 18.00 1.19 6.98
CA LEU A 75 17.91 1.27 5.52
C LEU A 75 17.80 -0.11 4.88
N THR A 76 18.54 -1.10 5.37
CA THR A 76 18.46 -2.49 4.88
C THR A 76 17.06 -3.07 5.14
N LYS A 77 16.49 -2.86 6.33
CA LYS A 77 15.11 -3.31 6.64
C LYS A 77 14.08 -2.67 5.71
N ILE A 78 14.19 -1.37 5.49
CA ILE A 78 13.28 -0.64 4.56
C ILE A 78 13.42 -1.21 3.14
N SER A 79 14.64 -1.41 2.67
CA SER A 79 14.88 -1.97 1.33
C SER A 79 14.29 -3.38 1.19
N ILE A 80 14.44 -4.23 2.20
CA ILE A 80 13.84 -5.57 2.21
C ILE A 80 12.32 -5.47 2.18
N CYS A 81 11.70 -4.57 2.95
CA CYS A 81 10.26 -4.35 2.92
C CYS A 81 9.78 -3.96 1.51
N VAL A 82 10.47 -3.02 0.87
CA VAL A 82 10.12 -2.58 -0.49
C VAL A 82 10.22 -3.74 -1.48
N VAL A 83 11.30 -4.52 -1.43
CA VAL A 83 11.47 -5.71 -2.28
C VAL A 83 10.36 -6.73 -2.03
N LEU A 84 10.02 -7.01 -0.78
CA LEU A 84 8.93 -7.92 -0.44
C LEU A 84 7.57 -7.46 -0.99
N LEU A 85 7.28 -6.15 -0.96
CA LEU A 85 6.07 -5.59 -1.55
C LEU A 85 6.05 -5.72 -3.08
N LEU A 86 7.18 -5.50 -3.75
CA LEU A 86 7.30 -5.71 -5.19
C LEU A 86 7.11 -7.18 -5.56
N VAL A 87 7.70 -8.09 -4.77
CA VAL A 87 7.50 -9.54 -4.93
C VAL A 87 6.04 -9.91 -4.74
N PHE A 88 5.37 -9.36 -3.72
CA PHE A 88 3.93 -9.56 -3.53
C PHE A 88 3.13 -9.15 -4.76
N SER A 89 3.38 -7.94 -5.26
CA SER A 89 2.68 -7.41 -6.44
C SER A 89 2.87 -8.28 -7.68
N GLY A 90 4.10 -8.75 -7.92
CA GLY A 90 4.40 -9.61 -9.09
C GLY A 90 3.88 -11.04 -8.97
N LEU A 91 3.75 -11.56 -7.76
CA LEU A 91 3.29 -12.93 -7.49
C LEU A 91 1.78 -13.01 -7.21
N PHE A 92 1.11 -11.87 -7.08
CA PHE A 92 -0.30 -11.80 -6.72
C PHE A 92 -1.21 -12.56 -7.70
N GLU A 93 -1.01 -12.37 -9.00
CA GLU A 93 -1.78 -13.07 -10.02
C GLU A 93 -1.37 -14.55 -10.19
N PRO A 94 -0.06 -14.87 -10.37
CA PRO A 94 0.32 -16.27 -10.70
C PRO A 94 0.20 -17.23 -9.52
N LEU A 95 0.52 -16.78 -8.29
CA LEU A 95 0.40 -17.64 -7.09
C LEU A 95 -0.94 -17.52 -6.37
N GLY A 96 -1.65 -16.44 -6.62
CA GLY A 96 -2.88 -16.12 -5.92
C GLY A 96 -2.65 -15.38 -4.60
N PHE A 97 -3.73 -14.85 -4.02
CA PHE A 97 -3.69 -14.02 -2.82
C PHE A 97 -3.11 -14.74 -1.60
N ILE A 98 -3.56 -15.96 -1.31
CA ILE A 98 -3.20 -16.69 -0.09
C ILE A 98 -1.70 -17.00 -0.06
N LEU A 99 -1.18 -17.63 -1.13
CA LEU A 99 0.23 -18.03 -1.20
C LEU A 99 1.16 -16.82 -1.24
N SER A 100 0.81 -15.77 -1.98
CA SER A 100 1.59 -14.53 -2.05
C SER A 100 1.63 -13.82 -0.70
N SER A 101 0.51 -13.79 0.01
CA SER A 101 0.42 -13.22 1.36
C SER A 101 1.28 -13.97 2.36
N MET A 102 1.30 -15.29 2.29
CA MET A 102 2.16 -16.12 3.16
C MET A 102 3.65 -15.92 2.83
N LEU A 103 3.99 -15.95 1.55
CA LEU A 103 5.38 -15.82 1.09
C LEU A 103 6.02 -14.49 1.52
N VAL A 104 5.24 -13.42 1.54
CA VAL A 104 5.69 -12.08 1.91
C VAL A 104 5.47 -11.79 3.39
N GLY A 105 4.35 -12.20 3.96
CA GLY A 105 3.99 -11.91 5.35
C GLY A 105 4.89 -12.61 6.36
N ILE A 106 5.32 -13.86 6.10
CA ILE A 106 6.23 -14.58 7.00
C ILE A 106 7.60 -13.89 7.11
N PRO A 107 8.30 -13.58 6.00
CA PRO A 107 9.55 -12.82 6.07
C PRO A 107 9.39 -11.43 6.68
N MET A 108 8.28 -10.74 6.39
CA MET A 108 7.97 -9.44 6.97
C MET A 108 7.86 -9.54 8.51
N ALA A 109 7.08 -10.50 9.02
CA ALA A 109 6.96 -10.73 10.46
C ALA A 109 8.31 -11.07 11.10
N ARG A 110 9.15 -11.83 10.40
CA ARG A 110 10.52 -12.18 10.86
C ARG A 110 11.44 -10.97 10.91
N LEU A 111 11.35 -10.10 9.93
CA LEU A 111 12.16 -8.87 9.85
C LEU A 111 11.92 -7.95 11.06
N TYR A 112 10.69 -7.96 11.59
CA TYR A 112 10.29 -7.20 12.79
C TYR A 112 10.43 -7.99 14.10
N GLY A 113 11.17 -9.12 14.10
CA GLY A 113 11.50 -9.87 15.31
C GLY A 113 10.47 -10.93 15.72
N GLY A 114 9.51 -11.25 14.85
CA GLY A 114 8.54 -12.32 15.10
C GLY A 114 9.25 -13.69 15.23
N ARG A 115 8.72 -14.60 16.04
CA ARG A 115 9.19 -15.99 16.16
C ARG A 115 8.65 -16.81 14.99
N TRP A 116 9.39 -17.85 14.55
CA TRP A 116 9.03 -18.65 13.38
C TRP A 116 7.60 -19.21 13.43
N MET A 117 7.26 -19.98 14.45
CA MET A 117 5.95 -20.61 14.58
C MET A 117 4.78 -19.60 14.62
N PRO A 118 4.81 -18.57 15.50
CA PRO A 118 3.75 -17.55 15.48
C PRO A 118 3.64 -16.79 14.15
N SER A 119 4.77 -16.48 13.49
CA SER A 119 4.76 -15.77 12.21
C SER A 119 4.05 -16.58 11.13
N VAL A 120 4.34 -17.87 11.03
CA VAL A 120 3.67 -18.76 10.07
C VAL A 120 2.18 -18.88 10.38
N VAL A 121 1.84 -19.19 11.63
CA VAL A 121 0.44 -19.40 12.04
C VAL A 121 -0.39 -18.14 11.83
N VAL A 122 0.09 -16.99 12.34
CA VAL A 122 -0.67 -15.73 12.25
C VAL A 122 -0.80 -15.28 10.80
N THR A 123 0.28 -15.34 10.00
CA THR A 123 0.22 -14.94 8.59
C THR A 123 -0.73 -15.84 7.80
N THR A 124 -0.70 -17.15 8.03
CA THR A 124 -1.61 -18.09 7.36
C THR A 124 -3.07 -17.82 7.73
N LEU A 125 -3.36 -17.68 9.02
CA LEU A 125 -4.71 -17.37 9.49
C LEU A 125 -5.20 -16.03 8.93
N MET A 126 -4.35 -15.00 8.90
CA MET A 126 -4.68 -13.71 8.31
C MET A 126 -4.95 -13.83 6.80
N ALA A 127 -4.10 -14.54 6.06
CA ALA A 127 -4.27 -14.71 4.62
C ALA A 127 -5.60 -15.41 4.29
N ILE A 128 -5.91 -16.50 5.00
CA ILE A 128 -7.17 -17.23 4.82
C ILE A 128 -8.35 -16.36 5.27
N GLY A 129 -8.26 -15.73 6.43
CA GLY A 129 -9.33 -14.88 6.96
C GLY A 129 -9.65 -13.69 6.06
N LEU A 130 -8.62 -13.02 5.52
CA LEU A 130 -8.81 -11.94 4.55
C LEU A 130 -9.37 -12.45 3.23
N TYR A 131 -8.89 -13.60 2.74
CA TYR A 131 -9.44 -14.22 1.53
C TYR A 131 -10.95 -14.45 1.69
N LEU A 132 -11.37 -15.11 2.76
CA LEU A 132 -12.78 -15.39 3.03
C LEU A 132 -13.61 -14.10 3.21
N LEU A 133 -13.03 -13.09 3.85
CA LEU A 133 -13.69 -11.80 4.03
C LEU A 133 -13.94 -11.11 2.68
N PHE A 134 -12.92 -11.04 1.82
CA PHE A 134 -13.06 -10.36 0.53
C PHE A 134 -13.92 -11.15 -0.44
N ASP A 135 -13.68 -12.47 -0.55
CA ASP A 135 -14.37 -13.33 -1.50
C ASP A 135 -15.84 -13.59 -1.10
N ARG A 136 -16.10 -13.94 0.19
CA ARG A 136 -17.43 -14.36 0.65
C ARG A 136 -18.30 -13.24 1.20
N VAL A 137 -17.69 -12.22 1.83
CA VAL A 137 -18.45 -11.15 2.50
C VAL A 137 -18.54 -9.91 1.62
N MET A 138 -17.46 -9.57 0.92
CA MET A 138 -17.40 -8.38 0.08
C MET A 138 -17.70 -8.64 -1.41
N ASP A 139 -17.85 -9.91 -1.78
CA ASP A 139 -18.10 -10.35 -3.17
C ASP A 139 -17.05 -9.80 -4.16
N VAL A 140 -15.80 -9.70 -3.68
CA VAL A 140 -14.65 -9.26 -4.48
C VAL A 140 -13.82 -10.49 -4.84
N PRO A 141 -13.84 -10.94 -6.11
CA PRO A 141 -13.09 -12.13 -6.51
C PRO A 141 -11.59 -11.89 -6.38
N LEU A 142 -10.96 -12.64 -5.49
CA LEU A 142 -9.50 -12.64 -5.35
C LEU A 142 -8.90 -13.79 -6.16
N PRO A 143 -7.75 -13.59 -6.85
CA PRO A 143 -7.13 -14.64 -7.60
C PRO A 143 -6.65 -15.78 -6.68
N LEU A 144 -7.09 -16.99 -6.93
CA LEU A 144 -6.60 -18.19 -6.26
C LEU A 144 -5.25 -18.65 -6.81
N GLY A 145 -4.91 -18.24 -8.04
CA GLY A 145 -3.67 -18.61 -8.69
C GLY A 145 -3.47 -20.13 -8.76
N LEU A 146 -2.38 -20.64 -8.19
CA LEU A 146 -2.10 -22.08 -8.18
C LEU A 146 -3.12 -22.91 -7.38
N LEU A 147 -3.88 -22.30 -6.48
CA LEU A 147 -4.91 -23.00 -5.69
C LEU A 147 -6.23 -23.20 -6.47
N ASP A 148 -6.40 -22.56 -7.61
CA ASP A 148 -7.56 -22.74 -8.49
C ASP A 148 -7.69 -24.21 -8.99
N VAL A 149 -6.57 -24.93 -9.06
CA VAL A 149 -6.51 -26.36 -9.39
C VAL A 149 -7.17 -27.23 -8.32
N LEU A 150 -7.32 -26.73 -7.10
CA LEU A 150 -7.94 -27.48 -5.98
C LEU A 150 -9.46 -27.26 -5.91
N GLU A 151 -10.00 -26.28 -6.62
CA GLU A 151 -11.42 -25.94 -6.64
C GLU A 151 -12.16 -26.56 -7.85
N ASN A 152 -11.42 -27.12 -8.83
CA ASN A 152 -11.93 -27.91 -9.96
C ASN A 152 -11.77 -29.40 -9.67
#